data_4a79c5cc4b1e942aa09c03eee6e07da3
#
_entry.id   4a79c5cc4b1e942aa09c03eee6e07da3
#
_cell.length_a   1.000
_cell.length_b   1.000
_cell.length_c   1.000
_cell.angle_alpha   90.00
_cell.angle_beta   90.00
_cell.angle_gamma   90.00
#
_symmetry.space_group_name_H-M   'P 1'
#
loop_
_entity.id
_entity.type
_entity.pdbx_description
1 polymer ?
#
loop_
_entity_poly.entity_id
_entity_poly.type
_entity_poly.pdbx_seq_one_letter_code
_entity_poly.pdbx_strand_id
1 'polypeptide(L)'
;MPNPLDGWDVGGTRLSLEDYRADFRATESLITEQDSWKLERRQHFRQPGSASWEAFTRGQWAEALRLIEARREPLMKFGAKTAEKGTDLYRLRVVAEPIIPYLQWELHSLRLRAECGERIRILPAAAVRQLEDDGELPEVVTLGPSTAYHILYDADGLLTGGVKVTNPQAVGRVTRLIRRLYEEGEDLATFFEREVSPLPPPHGYLCPRQDSAREHVTPCDDVGTAVRAPDQSVAGSPG
;
A
#
# COMPACT_ATOMS: atom_id res chain seq x y z
N MET A 1 5.00 0.29 -26.13
CA MET A 1 6.42 0.25 -25.71
C MET A 1 6.60 -0.89 -24.73
N PRO A 2 7.75 -1.60 -24.72
CA PRO A 2 7.96 -2.65 -23.73
C PRO A 2 7.84 -2.08 -22.31
N ASN A 3 7.30 -2.89 -21.39
CA ASN A 3 7.17 -2.50 -19.99
C ASN A 3 8.57 -2.14 -19.42
N PRO A 4 8.79 -0.91 -18.94
CA PRO A 4 10.11 -0.49 -18.46
C PRO A 4 10.58 -1.26 -17.22
N LEU A 5 9.66 -2.03 -16.59
CA LEU A 5 9.95 -2.91 -15.47
C LEU A 5 10.02 -4.40 -15.87
N ASP A 6 9.97 -4.74 -17.15
CA ASP A 6 10.15 -6.12 -17.55
C ASP A 6 11.48 -6.68 -17.04
N GLY A 7 11.41 -7.84 -16.37
CA GLY A 7 12.57 -8.52 -15.77
C GLY A 7 13.37 -7.72 -14.73
N TRP A 8 12.82 -6.64 -14.17
CA TRP A 8 13.53 -5.81 -13.19
C TRP A 8 13.86 -6.56 -11.88
N ASP A 9 13.06 -7.55 -11.53
CA ASP A 9 13.17 -8.38 -10.32
C ASP A 9 13.90 -9.72 -10.56
N VAL A 10 14.39 -9.95 -11.80
CA VAL A 10 15.19 -11.13 -12.14
C VAL A 10 16.48 -11.12 -11.32
N GLY A 11 16.75 -12.25 -10.66
CA GLY A 11 17.87 -12.39 -9.73
C GLY A 11 17.59 -11.86 -8.32
N GLY A 12 16.36 -11.38 -8.04
CA GLY A 12 15.90 -11.05 -6.70
C GLY A 12 15.67 -12.32 -5.84
N THR A 13 15.63 -12.13 -4.53
CA THR A 13 15.35 -13.19 -3.56
C THR A 13 13.86 -13.26 -3.28
N ARG A 14 13.22 -14.39 -3.62
CA ARG A 14 11.83 -14.63 -3.28
C ARG A 14 11.68 -14.93 -1.79
N LEU A 15 10.79 -14.21 -1.14
CA LEU A 15 10.50 -14.30 0.29
C LEU A 15 9.08 -14.80 0.52
N SER A 16 8.91 -15.69 1.49
CA SER A 16 7.59 -16.02 2.02
C SER A 16 6.92 -14.80 2.62
N LEU A 17 5.63 -14.87 2.93
CA LEU A 17 4.93 -13.76 3.57
C LEU A 17 5.55 -13.38 4.91
N GLU A 18 5.93 -14.34 5.72
CA GLU A 18 6.57 -14.13 7.02
C GLU A 18 7.95 -13.48 6.86
N ASP A 19 8.80 -14.05 6.00
CA ASP A 19 10.14 -13.51 5.73
C ASP A 19 10.08 -12.12 5.11
N TYR A 20 9.14 -11.88 4.17
CA TYR A 20 8.93 -10.57 3.57
C TYR A 20 8.60 -9.52 4.64
N ARG A 21 7.66 -9.83 5.53
CA ARG A 21 7.27 -8.92 6.62
C ARG A 21 8.42 -8.62 7.58
N ALA A 22 9.19 -9.65 7.95
CA ALA A 22 10.33 -9.50 8.84
C ALA A 22 11.44 -8.66 8.20
N ASP A 23 11.82 -9.00 6.97
CA ASP A 23 12.87 -8.31 6.21
C ASP A 23 12.48 -6.85 5.90
N PHE A 24 11.21 -6.62 5.49
CA PHE A 24 10.71 -5.27 5.23
C PHE A 24 10.83 -4.38 6.46
N ARG A 25 10.35 -4.83 7.63
CA ARG A 25 10.44 -4.06 8.88
C ARG A 25 11.89 -3.78 9.27
N ALA A 26 12.75 -4.78 9.17
CA ALA A 26 14.18 -4.63 9.47
C ALA A 26 14.82 -3.58 8.55
N THR A 27 14.60 -3.68 7.24
CA THR A 27 15.15 -2.74 6.25
C THR A 27 14.61 -1.33 6.45
N GLU A 28 13.29 -1.16 6.62
CA GLU A 28 12.65 0.13 6.85
C GLU A 28 13.18 0.83 8.12
N SER A 29 13.46 0.06 9.18
CA SER A 29 13.96 0.63 10.43
C SER A 29 15.33 1.32 10.27
N LEU A 30 16.10 0.91 9.26
CA LEU A 30 17.45 1.41 8.97
C LEU A 30 17.44 2.62 8.03
N ILE A 31 16.31 2.96 7.39
CA ILE A 31 16.24 4.08 6.47
C ILE A 31 16.28 5.39 7.23
N THR A 32 17.25 6.24 6.86
CA THR A 32 17.46 7.60 7.39
C THR A 32 17.94 8.49 6.26
N GLU A 33 17.48 9.74 6.22
CA GLU A 33 17.88 10.76 5.21
C GLU A 33 17.69 10.30 3.75
N GLN A 34 16.75 9.39 3.54
CA GLN A 34 16.48 8.77 2.23
C GLN A 34 14.99 8.51 2.06
N ASP A 35 14.48 8.81 0.87
CA ASP A 35 13.07 8.62 0.55
C ASP A 35 12.74 7.18 0.16
N SER A 36 11.51 6.80 0.41
CA SER A 36 10.92 5.53 0.01
C SER A 36 9.74 5.77 -0.93
N TRP A 37 9.61 4.91 -1.95
CA TRP A 37 8.65 5.09 -3.03
C TRP A 37 7.79 3.85 -3.20
N LYS A 38 6.47 4.04 -3.35
CA LYS A 38 5.54 2.94 -3.57
C LYS A 38 4.70 3.17 -4.83
N LEU A 39 4.56 2.13 -5.63
CA LEU A 39 3.63 2.05 -6.75
C LEU A 39 2.57 1.00 -6.43
N GLU A 40 1.30 1.41 -6.49
CA GLU A 40 0.13 0.53 -6.34
C GLU A 40 -0.72 0.61 -7.60
N ARG A 41 -0.79 -0.50 -8.33
CA ARG A 41 -1.50 -0.60 -9.61
C ARG A 41 -2.81 -1.40 -9.53
N ARG A 42 -2.82 -2.47 -8.73
CA ARG A 42 -4.01 -3.32 -8.60
C ARG A 42 -5.20 -2.52 -8.09
N GLN A 43 -6.37 -2.83 -8.60
CA GLN A 43 -7.58 -2.10 -8.21
C GLN A 43 -8.29 -2.70 -6.99
N HIS A 44 -7.83 -3.84 -6.51
CA HIS A 44 -8.42 -4.52 -5.36
C HIS A 44 -7.38 -5.35 -4.63
N PHE A 45 -7.43 -5.28 -3.30
CA PHE A 45 -6.66 -6.13 -2.39
C PHE A 45 -7.58 -6.75 -1.34
N ARG A 46 -7.22 -7.95 -0.86
CA ARG A 46 -7.83 -8.53 0.34
C ARG A 46 -6.95 -8.20 1.55
N GLN A 47 -7.58 -7.70 2.61
CA GLN A 47 -6.86 -7.26 3.82
C GLN A 47 -7.44 -7.92 5.09
N PRO A 48 -7.41 -9.28 5.18
CA PRO A 48 -7.90 -9.98 6.36
C PRO A 48 -7.10 -9.55 7.60
N GLY A 49 -7.81 -9.37 8.72
CA GLY A 49 -7.24 -8.84 9.96
C GLY A 49 -7.22 -7.30 10.05
N SER A 50 -7.59 -6.58 8.99
CA SER A 50 -7.90 -5.16 9.07
C SER A 50 -9.35 -4.96 9.49
N ALA A 51 -9.58 -4.47 10.72
CA ALA A 51 -10.92 -4.28 11.25
C ALA A 51 -11.79 -3.37 10.36
N SER A 52 -11.20 -2.34 9.77
CA SER A 52 -11.90 -1.43 8.83
C SER A 52 -12.29 -2.14 7.53
N TRP A 53 -11.38 -2.95 6.96
CA TRP A 53 -11.67 -3.73 5.77
C TRP A 53 -12.77 -4.77 6.04
N GLU A 54 -12.73 -5.44 7.18
CA GLU A 54 -13.75 -6.40 7.58
C GLU A 54 -15.12 -5.75 7.79
N ALA A 55 -15.17 -4.56 8.38
CA ALA A 55 -16.41 -3.79 8.50
C ALA A 55 -16.94 -3.39 7.11
N PHE A 56 -16.07 -2.93 6.23
CA PHE A 56 -16.40 -2.62 4.83
C PHE A 56 -16.99 -3.83 4.09
N THR A 57 -16.34 -5.00 4.17
CA THR A 57 -16.81 -6.22 3.50
C THR A 57 -18.15 -6.74 4.03
N ARG A 58 -18.52 -6.38 5.25
CA ARG A 58 -19.86 -6.64 5.82
C ARG A 58 -20.90 -5.56 5.48
N GLY A 59 -20.54 -4.57 4.65
CA GLY A 59 -21.43 -3.46 4.31
C GLY A 59 -21.62 -2.43 5.43
N GLN A 60 -20.78 -2.46 6.46
CA GLN A 60 -20.84 -1.56 7.61
C GLN A 60 -20.02 -0.29 7.32
N TRP A 61 -20.45 0.50 6.33
CA TRP A 61 -19.68 1.62 5.81
C TRP A 61 -19.27 2.64 6.87
N ALA A 62 -20.24 3.13 7.67
CA ALA A 62 -19.96 4.10 8.72
C ALA A 62 -18.95 3.59 9.74
N GLU A 63 -19.05 2.30 10.10
CA GLU A 63 -18.09 1.66 11.01
C GLU A 63 -16.72 1.50 10.38
N ALA A 64 -16.65 1.16 9.10
CA ALA A 64 -15.39 1.09 8.37
C ALA A 64 -14.65 2.44 8.39
N LEU A 65 -15.36 3.54 8.14
CA LEU A 65 -14.78 4.88 8.19
C LEU A 65 -14.36 5.28 9.61
N ARG A 66 -15.15 4.96 10.61
CA ARG A 66 -14.80 5.19 12.03
C ARG A 66 -13.51 4.45 12.41
N LEU A 67 -13.36 3.20 11.96
CA LEU A 67 -12.16 2.39 12.19
C LEU A 67 -10.94 2.89 11.41
N ILE A 68 -11.12 3.48 10.22
CA ILE A 68 -10.04 4.21 9.53
C ILE A 68 -9.60 5.38 10.41
N GLU A 69 -10.54 6.22 10.86
CA GLU A 69 -10.21 7.41 11.65
C GLU A 69 -9.54 7.07 13.00
N ALA A 70 -9.90 5.96 13.61
CA ALA A 70 -9.25 5.48 14.84
C ALA A 70 -7.74 5.20 14.69
N ARG A 71 -7.24 5.13 13.47
CA ARG A 71 -5.79 4.98 13.18
C ARG A 71 -5.02 6.30 13.13
N ARG A 72 -5.69 7.45 13.28
CA ARG A 72 -5.06 8.78 13.15
C ARG A 72 -3.86 8.95 14.08
N GLU A 73 -4.04 8.72 15.36
CA GLU A 73 -2.97 8.91 16.34
C GLU A 73 -1.73 8.03 16.07
N PRO A 74 -1.85 6.70 15.84
CA PRO A 74 -0.73 5.89 15.41
C PRO A 74 -0.06 6.37 14.11
N LEU A 75 -0.83 6.81 13.12
CA LEU A 75 -0.29 7.31 11.85
C LEU A 75 0.45 8.64 12.02
N MET A 76 -0.07 9.55 12.84
CA MET A 76 0.62 10.81 13.17
C MET A 76 1.96 10.55 13.88
N LYS A 77 1.99 9.64 14.86
CA LYS A 77 3.23 9.23 15.53
C LYS A 77 4.25 8.65 14.56
N PHE A 78 3.75 7.84 13.63
CA PHE A 78 4.60 7.27 12.58
C PHE A 78 5.14 8.37 11.65
N GLY A 79 4.29 9.27 11.14
CA GLY A 79 4.71 10.40 10.29
C GLY A 79 5.74 11.29 10.97
N ALA A 80 5.54 11.61 12.25
CA ALA A 80 6.52 12.38 13.06
C ALA A 80 7.87 11.66 13.13
N LYS A 81 7.87 10.36 13.44
CA LYS A 81 9.11 9.55 13.48
C LYS A 81 9.81 9.48 12.11
N THR A 82 9.06 9.40 11.02
CA THR A 82 9.58 9.41 9.66
C THR A 82 10.25 10.75 9.35
N ALA A 83 9.58 11.86 9.71
CA ALA A 83 10.11 13.21 9.54
C ALA A 83 11.39 13.43 10.38
N GLU A 84 11.44 12.95 11.63
CA GLU A 84 12.62 12.99 12.48
C GLU A 84 13.83 12.26 11.86
N LYS A 85 13.59 11.22 11.08
CA LYS A 85 14.61 10.50 10.33
C LYS A 85 15.05 11.20 9.04
N GLY A 86 14.46 12.33 8.69
CA GLY A 86 14.71 13.02 7.41
C GLY A 86 14.24 12.20 6.19
N THR A 87 13.17 11.42 6.33
CA THR A 87 12.67 10.48 5.33
C THR A 87 11.26 10.86 4.92
N ASP A 88 10.98 10.90 3.62
CA ASP A 88 9.62 11.00 3.10
C ASP A 88 9.16 9.66 2.50
N LEU A 89 7.88 9.39 2.66
CA LEU A 89 7.21 8.26 2.01
C LEU A 89 6.33 8.78 0.88
N TYR A 90 6.65 8.38 -0.34
CA TYR A 90 5.91 8.74 -1.55
C TYR A 90 5.11 7.54 -2.03
N ARG A 91 3.84 7.75 -2.33
CA ARG A 91 2.97 6.72 -2.91
C ARG A 91 2.32 7.23 -4.18
N LEU A 92 2.43 6.45 -5.23
CA LEU A 92 1.65 6.58 -6.45
C LEU A 92 0.57 5.50 -6.46
N ARG A 93 -0.68 5.91 -6.40
CA ARG A 93 -1.84 5.04 -6.55
C ARG A 93 -2.43 5.18 -7.94
N VAL A 94 -2.38 4.14 -8.74
CA VAL A 94 -3.03 4.10 -10.05
C VAL A 94 -4.48 3.70 -9.87
N VAL A 95 -5.41 4.54 -10.33
CA VAL A 95 -6.85 4.37 -10.15
C VAL A 95 -7.54 4.19 -11.50
N ALA A 96 -8.33 3.12 -11.64
CA ALA A 96 -9.19 2.90 -12.79
C ALA A 96 -10.59 3.49 -12.54
N GLU A 97 -11.22 3.97 -13.59
CA GLU A 97 -12.60 4.42 -13.58
C GLU A 97 -13.53 3.37 -14.24
N PRO A 98 -14.75 3.23 -13.72
CA PRO A 98 -15.33 3.90 -12.56
C PRO A 98 -14.68 3.44 -11.24
N ILE A 99 -14.66 4.31 -10.21
CA ILE A 99 -14.16 3.96 -8.88
C ILE A 99 -15.01 2.85 -8.29
N ILE A 100 -14.41 1.68 -8.11
CA ILE A 100 -15.08 0.52 -7.50
C ILE A 100 -15.20 0.69 -5.98
N PRO A 101 -16.15 -0.01 -5.30
CA PRO A 101 -16.36 0.08 -3.86
C PRO A 101 -15.09 -0.09 -3.01
N TYR A 102 -14.20 -1.01 -3.40
CA TYR A 102 -12.93 -1.21 -2.71
C TYR A 102 -12.06 0.06 -2.77
N LEU A 103 -11.88 0.63 -3.95
CA LEU A 103 -11.10 1.86 -4.12
C LEU A 103 -11.71 3.03 -3.36
N GLN A 104 -13.05 3.15 -3.34
CA GLN A 104 -13.72 4.17 -2.55
C GLN A 104 -13.36 4.04 -1.06
N TRP A 105 -13.38 2.83 -0.49
CA TRP A 105 -12.98 2.58 0.90
C TRP A 105 -11.47 2.84 1.11
N GLU A 106 -10.62 2.33 0.22
CA GLU A 106 -9.17 2.47 0.33
C GLU A 106 -8.73 3.94 0.27
N LEU A 107 -9.33 4.74 -0.61
CA LEU A 107 -9.02 6.16 -0.77
C LEU A 107 -9.34 6.98 0.49
N HIS A 108 -10.34 6.60 1.30
CA HIS A 108 -10.53 7.17 2.63
C HIS A 108 -9.35 6.86 3.57
N SER A 109 -8.83 5.63 3.53
CA SER A 109 -7.65 5.26 4.32
C SER A 109 -6.39 5.99 3.84
N LEU A 110 -6.21 6.13 2.53
CA LEU A 110 -5.08 6.86 1.94
C LEU A 110 -5.15 8.35 2.26
N ARG A 111 -6.35 8.96 2.26
CA ARG A 111 -6.54 10.34 2.68
C ARG A 111 -6.04 10.58 4.10
N LEU A 112 -6.44 9.71 5.05
CA LEU A 112 -5.95 9.80 6.41
C LEU A 112 -4.42 9.68 6.50
N ARG A 113 -3.80 8.81 5.69
CA ARG A 113 -2.34 8.67 5.63
C ARG A 113 -1.66 9.94 5.11
N ALA A 114 -2.24 10.56 4.07
CA ALA A 114 -1.73 11.81 3.53
C ALA A 114 -1.82 12.95 4.56
N GLU A 115 -2.93 13.05 5.29
CA GLU A 115 -3.10 13.99 6.40
C GLU A 115 -2.08 13.75 7.54
N CYS A 116 -1.56 12.52 7.67
CA CYS A 116 -0.55 12.14 8.66
C CYS A 116 0.90 12.15 8.14
N GLY A 117 1.14 12.69 6.93
CA GLY A 117 2.48 12.97 6.42
C GLY A 117 2.96 12.08 5.27
N GLU A 118 2.19 11.08 4.82
CA GLU A 118 2.53 10.33 3.61
C GLU A 118 2.22 11.16 2.36
N ARG A 119 3.14 11.22 1.40
CA ARG A 119 2.98 11.99 0.17
C ARG A 119 2.34 11.13 -0.90
N ILE A 120 1.05 11.31 -1.14
CA ILE A 120 0.26 10.43 -2.01
C ILE A 120 -0.26 11.19 -3.22
N ARG A 121 -0.04 10.62 -4.41
CA ARG A 121 -0.63 11.10 -5.66
C ARG A 121 -1.41 10.00 -6.36
N ILE A 122 -2.41 10.42 -7.10
CA ILE A 122 -3.30 9.56 -7.88
C ILE A 122 -2.97 9.73 -9.36
N LEU A 123 -2.87 8.61 -10.07
CA LEU A 123 -2.69 8.61 -11.51
C LEU A 123 -3.81 7.78 -12.16
N PRO A 124 -4.56 8.30 -13.14
CA PRO A 124 -5.55 7.51 -13.87
C PRO A 124 -4.91 6.30 -14.57
N ALA A 125 -5.56 5.14 -14.51
CA ALA A 125 -5.05 3.93 -15.16
C ALA A 125 -4.82 4.11 -16.68
N ALA A 126 -5.56 5.00 -17.31
CA ALA A 126 -5.35 5.36 -18.71
C ALA A 126 -3.94 5.92 -19.00
N ALA A 127 -3.33 6.62 -18.04
CA ALA A 127 -2.01 7.23 -18.20
C ALA A 127 -0.87 6.19 -18.25
N VAL A 128 -1.05 5.02 -17.64
CA VAL A 128 -0.03 3.95 -17.63
C VAL A 128 -0.25 2.89 -18.72
N ARG A 129 -1.36 2.96 -19.46
CA ARG A 129 -1.73 1.93 -20.44
C ARG A 129 -0.64 1.61 -21.47
N GLN A 130 0.12 2.61 -21.92
CA GLN A 130 1.21 2.40 -22.88
C GLN A 130 2.43 1.66 -22.28
N LEU A 131 2.50 1.58 -20.96
CA LEU A 131 3.54 0.85 -20.23
C LEU A 131 3.13 -0.59 -19.92
N GLU A 132 1.89 -0.96 -20.22
CA GLU A 132 1.24 -2.21 -19.83
C GLU A 132 0.91 -3.12 -21.03
N ASP A 133 1.56 -2.90 -22.20
CA ASP A 133 1.33 -3.72 -23.40
C ASP A 133 1.61 -5.22 -23.15
N ASP A 134 2.56 -5.54 -22.27
CA ASP A 134 2.96 -6.90 -21.90
C ASP A 134 2.39 -7.37 -20.53
N GLY A 135 1.51 -6.59 -19.90
CA GLY A 135 0.91 -6.85 -18.61
C GLY A 135 0.87 -5.65 -17.67
N GLU A 136 0.06 -5.72 -16.63
CA GLU A 136 -0.05 -4.63 -15.65
C GLU A 136 1.29 -4.34 -14.97
N LEU A 137 1.50 -3.07 -14.61
CA LEU A 137 2.64 -2.67 -13.79
C LEU A 137 2.63 -3.43 -12.45
N PRO A 138 3.80 -3.86 -11.94
CA PRO A 138 3.88 -4.59 -10.68
C PRO A 138 3.60 -3.69 -9.47
N GLU A 139 3.18 -4.31 -8.36
CA GLU A 139 3.15 -3.68 -7.05
C GLU A 139 4.58 -3.58 -6.50
N VAL A 140 5.07 -2.37 -6.31
CA VAL A 140 6.47 -2.16 -5.93
C VAL A 140 6.59 -1.19 -4.76
N VAL A 141 7.53 -1.47 -3.86
CA VAL A 141 7.99 -0.52 -2.86
C VAL A 141 9.51 -0.48 -2.84
N THR A 142 10.09 0.71 -2.81
CA THR A 142 11.52 0.91 -2.56
C THR A 142 11.73 1.41 -1.13
N LEU A 143 12.77 0.92 -0.47
CA LEU A 143 13.22 1.40 0.82
C LEU A 143 14.60 2.02 0.63
N GLY A 144 14.64 3.34 0.55
CA GLY A 144 15.83 4.08 0.16
C GLY A 144 16.30 3.70 -1.25
N PRO A 145 17.59 3.97 -1.58
CA PRO A 145 18.14 3.73 -2.91
C PRO A 145 18.66 2.30 -3.15
N SER A 146 18.71 1.46 -2.12
CA SER A 146 19.43 0.18 -2.15
C SER A 146 18.52 -1.05 -2.18
N THR A 147 17.25 -0.92 -1.85
CA THR A 147 16.35 -2.07 -1.74
C THR A 147 15.00 -1.78 -2.38
N ALA A 148 14.50 -2.72 -3.15
CA ALA A 148 13.13 -2.71 -3.65
C ALA A 148 12.48 -4.07 -3.42
N TYR A 149 11.16 -4.08 -3.27
CA TYR A 149 10.36 -5.29 -3.20
C TYR A 149 9.29 -5.27 -4.29
N HIS A 150 9.24 -6.33 -5.11
CA HIS A 150 8.06 -6.68 -5.87
C HIS A 150 7.10 -7.38 -4.93
N ILE A 151 5.96 -6.78 -4.63
CA ILE A 151 4.99 -7.29 -3.69
C ILE A 151 4.11 -8.30 -4.42
N LEU A 152 4.01 -9.52 -3.90
CA LEU A 152 3.30 -10.61 -4.55
C LEU A 152 1.93 -10.84 -3.92
N TYR A 153 0.93 -10.95 -4.78
CA TYR A 153 -0.44 -11.26 -4.41
C TYR A 153 -0.92 -12.49 -5.18
N ASP A 154 -1.86 -13.22 -4.59
CA ASP A 154 -2.60 -14.24 -5.34
C ASP A 154 -3.65 -13.63 -6.28
N ALA A 155 -4.39 -14.49 -6.99
CA ALA A 155 -5.42 -14.06 -7.92
C ALA A 155 -6.54 -13.26 -7.25
N ASP A 156 -6.82 -13.54 -5.97
CA ASP A 156 -7.86 -12.88 -5.18
C ASP A 156 -7.39 -11.58 -4.52
N GLY A 157 -6.10 -11.23 -4.67
CA GLY A 157 -5.50 -10.02 -4.10
C GLY A 157 -5.04 -10.16 -2.65
N LEU A 158 -4.84 -11.41 -2.16
CA LEU A 158 -4.24 -11.65 -0.86
C LEU A 158 -2.72 -11.61 -0.98
N LEU A 159 -2.06 -10.88 -0.07
CA LEU A 159 -0.61 -10.79 0.01
C LEU A 159 0.01 -12.17 0.30
N THR A 160 0.94 -12.62 -0.55
CA THR A 160 1.60 -13.93 -0.44
C THR A 160 3.09 -13.87 -0.15
N GLY A 161 3.70 -12.70 -0.28
CA GLY A 161 5.14 -12.50 -0.04
C GLY A 161 5.71 -11.40 -0.92
N GLY A 162 7.00 -11.50 -1.24
CA GLY A 162 7.66 -10.52 -2.11
C GLY A 162 8.93 -11.07 -2.75
N VAL A 163 9.43 -10.36 -3.74
CA VAL A 163 10.79 -10.55 -4.27
C VAL A 163 11.63 -9.36 -3.86
N LYS A 164 12.65 -9.61 -3.05
CA LYS A 164 13.63 -8.59 -2.64
C LYS A 164 14.67 -8.39 -3.73
N VAL A 165 14.85 -7.16 -4.16
CA VAL A 165 15.83 -6.77 -5.16
C VAL A 165 16.81 -5.77 -4.54
N THR A 166 18.11 -6.08 -4.63
CA THR A 166 19.19 -5.22 -4.11
C THR A 166 20.18 -4.81 -5.19
N ASN A 167 19.94 -5.19 -6.44
CA ASN A 167 20.75 -4.72 -7.56
C ASN A 167 20.54 -3.21 -7.75
N PRO A 168 21.60 -2.36 -7.62
CA PRO A 168 21.43 -0.91 -7.65
C PRO A 168 20.88 -0.36 -8.96
N GLN A 169 21.17 -1.02 -10.09
CA GLN A 169 20.67 -0.61 -11.40
C GLN A 169 19.16 -0.90 -11.51
N ALA A 170 18.72 -2.05 -11.03
CA ALA A 170 17.30 -2.43 -11.01
C ALA A 170 16.50 -1.53 -10.06
N VAL A 171 16.97 -1.33 -8.82
CA VAL A 171 16.36 -0.43 -7.85
C VAL A 171 16.28 1.00 -8.40
N GLY A 172 17.38 1.51 -8.97
CA GLY A 172 17.42 2.85 -9.55
C GLY A 172 16.49 3.00 -10.76
N ARG A 173 16.30 1.97 -11.58
CA ARG A 173 15.36 1.98 -12.73
C ARG A 173 13.92 2.09 -12.23
N VAL A 174 13.53 1.27 -11.28
CA VAL A 174 12.20 1.27 -10.66
C VAL A 174 11.92 2.61 -10.00
N THR A 175 12.83 3.10 -9.15
CA THR A 175 12.67 4.38 -8.46
C THR A 175 12.46 5.53 -9.45
N ARG A 176 13.26 5.60 -10.51
CA ARG A 176 13.11 6.64 -11.55
C ARG A 176 11.74 6.57 -12.23
N LEU A 177 11.25 5.37 -12.54
CA LEU A 177 9.92 5.21 -13.14
C LEU A 177 8.83 5.72 -12.19
N ILE A 178 8.84 5.26 -10.92
CA ILE A 178 7.83 5.65 -9.94
C ILE A 178 7.84 7.17 -9.75
N ARG A 179 9.02 7.78 -9.62
CA ARG A 179 9.15 9.25 -9.49
C ARG A 179 8.58 9.99 -10.67
N ARG A 180 8.91 9.59 -11.91
CA ARG A 180 8.36 10.20 -13.11
C ARG A 180 6.83 10.13 -13.13
N LEU A 181 6.26 8.95 -12.90
CA LEU A 181 4.80 8.77 -12.88
C LEU A 181 4.14 9.53 -11.71
N TYR A 182 4.84 9.64 -10.58
CA TYR A 182 4.38 10.42 -9.44
C TYR A 182 4.27 11.92 -9.79
N GLU A 183 5.24 12.45 -10.54
CA GLU A 183 5.21 13.84 -11.01
C GLU A 183 4.02 14.12 -11.94
N GLU A 184 3.59 13.13 -12.72
CA GLU A 184 2.41 13.20 -13.60
C GLU A 184 1.09 13.05 -12.83
N GLY A 185 1.12 12.51 -11.60
CA GLY A 185 -0.05 12.28 -10.77
C GLY A 185 -0.62 13.55 -10.15
N GLU A 186 -1.93 13.52 -9.86
CA GLU A 186 -2.65 14.56 -9.11
C GLU A 186 -2.50 14.35 -7.61
N ASP A 187 -2.52 15.44 -6.84
CA ASP A 187 -2.57 15.35 -5.38
C ASP A 187 -3.83 14.61 -4.89
N LEU A 188 -3.65 13.71 -3.92
CA LEU A 188 -4.75 12.89 -3.41
C LEU A 188 -5.90 13.72 -2.83
N ALA A 189 -5.63 14.80 -2.12
CA ALA A 189 -6.71 15.59 -1.51
C ALA A 189 -7.58 16.22 -2.61
N THR A 190 -6.97 16.76 -3.66
CA THR A 190 -7.68 17.32 -4.81
C THR A 190 -8.51 16.27 -5.53
N PHE A 191 -7.91 15.11 -5.83
CA PHE A 191 -8.62 13.98 -6.43
C PHE A 191 -9.79 13.52 -5.56
N PHE A 192 -9.55 13.36 -4.26
CA PHE A 192 -10.55 12.85 -3.32
C PHE A 192 -11.79 13.74 -3.26
N GLU A 193 -11.63 15.05 -3.14
CA GLU A 193 -12.76 15.98 -3.07
C GLU A 193 -13.58 16.01 -4.35
N ARG A 194 -12.93 15.81 -5.49
CA ARG A 194 -13.61 15.80 -6.80
C ARG A 194 -14.31 14.49 -7.10
N GLU A 195 -13.66 13.35 -6.85
CA GLU A 195 -14.09 12.04 -7.36
C GLU A 195 -14.65 11.10 -6.29
N VAL A 196 -14.22 11.24 -5.04
CA VAL A 196 -14.57 10.26 -3.98
C VAL A 196 -15.59 10.84 -3.02
N SER A 197 -15.38 12.07 -2.57
CA SER A 197 -16.25 12.76 -1.61
C SER A 197 -17.74 12.83 -2.04
N PRO A 198 -18.08 13.00 -3.33
CA PRO A 198 -19.47 13.00 -3.78
C PRO A 198 -20.12 11.62 -3.88
N LEU A 199 -19.35 10.52 -3.79
CA LEU A 199 -19.89 9.19 -3.97
C LEU A 199 -20.76 8.78 -2.76
N PRO A 200 -21.94 8.21 -3.00
CA PRO A 200 -22.72 7.64 -1.91
C PRO A 200 -21.99 6.41 -1.31
N PRO A 201 -22.32 6.04 -0.06
CA PRO A 201 -21.85 4.78 0.50
C PRO A 201 -22.10 3.62 -0.47
N PRO A 202 -21.12 2.75 -0.72
CA PRO A 202 -21.28 1.66 -1.66
C PRO A 202 -22.36 0.68 -1.17
N HIS A 203 -23.28 0.32 -2.07
CA HIS A 203 -24.32 -0.67 -1.80
C HIS A 203 -23.74 -2.09 -1.99
N GLY A 204 -23.76 -2.90 -0.94
CA GLY A 204 -23.58 -4.36 -1.02
C GLY A 204 -22.26 -4.78 -1.66
N TYR A 205 -21.13 -4.53 -1.00
CA TYR A 205 -19.88 -5.15 -1.41
C TYR A 205 -19.94 -6.65 -1.09
N LEU A 206 -20.29 -7.44 -2.09
CA LEU A 206 -20.06 -8.89 -2.04
C LEU A 206 -18.60 -9.12 -2.45
N CYS A 207 -17.73 -9.43 -1.49
CA CYS A 207 -16.40 -9.94 -1.79
C CYS A 207 -16.55 -11.13 -2.75
N PRO A 208 -15.91 -11.14 -3.93
CA PRO A 208 -15.93 -12.32 -4.78
C PRO A 208 -15.37 -13.51 -3.98
N ARG A 209 -16.24 -14.51 -3.72
CA ARG A 209 -15.95 -15.78 -3.02
C ARG A 209 -15.47 -15.67 -1.57
N GLN A 210 -16.42 -15.76 -0.64
CA GLN A 210 -16.21 -16.38 0.67
C GLN A 210 -16.55 -17.87 0.54
N ASP A 211 -15.64 -18.68 0.03
CA ASP A 211 -15.70 -20.13 0.22
C ASP A 211 -14.63 -20.52 1.25
N SER A 212 -15.17 -20.85 2.40
CA SER A 212 -14.71 -21.76 3.45
C SER A 212 -13.20 -22.02 3.58
N ALA A 213 -12.58 -21.39 4.57
CA ALA A 213 -11.73 -22.05 5.57
C ALA A 213 -11.51 -21.10 6.75
N ARG A 214 -12.06 -21.42 7.91
CA ARG A 214 -11.67 -20.79 9.18
C ARG A 214 -10.29 -21.32 9.54
N GLU A 215 -9.25 -20.72 9.00
CA GLU A 215 -7.92 -20.84 9.53
C GLU A 215 -7.68 -19.69 10.51
N HIS A 216 -7.05 -20.00 11.63
CA HIS A 216 -6.60 -19.04 12.63
C HIS A 216 -5.64 -18.05 11.95
N VAL A 217 -6.16 -16.92 11.50
CA VAL A 217 -5.36 -15.84 10.93
C VAL A 217 -4.87 -14.99 12.09
N THR A 218 -3.60 -15.06 12.37
CA THR A 218 -2.91 -14.06 13.18
C THR A 218 -3.22 -12.67 12.60
N PRO A 219 -3.49 -11.64 13.41
CA PRO A 219 -3.83 -10.31 12.91
C PRO A 219 -2.83 -9.87 11.85
N CYS A 220 -3.32 -9.58 10.65
CA CYS A 220 -2.48 -9.07 9.57
C CYS A 220 -1.95 -7.71 9.97
N ASP A 221 -0.69 -7.70 10.36
CA ASP A 221 0.12 -6.50 10.31
C ASP A 221 0.22 -6.09 8.85
N ASP A 222 -0.41 -5.01 8.52
CA ASP A 222 -0.66 -4.44 7.20
C ASP A 222 0.68 -4.02 6.51
N VAL A 223 1.52 -5.00 6.16
CA VAL A 223 2.87 -4.79 5.58
C VAL A 223 2.80 -4.40 4.09
N GLY A 224 1.67 -4.59 3.43
CA GLY A 224 1.46 -4.12 2.04
C GLY A 224 0.88 -2.71 1.97
N THR A 225 0.18 -2.27 3.00
CA THR A 225 -0.45 -0.95 3.13
C THR A 225 0.03 -0.18 4.35
N ALA A 226 0.88 -0.77 5.20
CA ALA A 226 1.30 -0.18 6.44
C ALA A 226 2.80 -0.18 6.62
N VAL A 227 3.24 0.98 6.76
CA VAL A 227 4.22 1.35 7.75
C VAL A 227 3.47 1.36 9.08
N ARG A 228 3.67 0.42 9.97
CA ARG A 228 2.96 0.30 11.24
C ARG A 228 3.63 1.09 12.34
N ALA A 229 2.85 1.81 13.13
CA ALA A 229 3.24 2.22 14.46
C ALA A 229 3.37 0.97 15.36
N PRO A 230 4.40 0.90 16.26
CA PRO A 230 4.62 -0.26 17.09
C PRO A 230 3.46 -0.49 18.07
N ASP A 231 3.06 -1.74 18.21
CA ASP A 231 2.15 -2.21 19.23
C ASP A 231 2.80 -2.03 20.63
N GLN A 232 2.24 -1.15 21.44
CA GLN A 232 2.57 -1.06 22.85
C GLN A 232 1.60 -1.94 23.64
N SER A 233 1.82 -3.24 23.64
CA SER A 233 1.21 -4.13 24.62
C SER A 233 2.28 -4.98 25.30
N VAL A 234 3.03 -4.39 26.21
CA VAL A 234 3.54 -5.08 27.40
C VAL A 234 3.63 -4.06 28.54
N ALA A 235 2.54 -3.86 29.24
CA ALA A 235 2.58 -3.33 30.58
C ALA A 235 2.78 -4.53 31.52
N GLY A 236 3.98 -4.65 32.05
CA GLY A 236 4.29 -5.63 33.08
C GLY A 236 3.45 -5.41 34.32
N SER A 237 2.95 -6.50 34.89
CA SER A 237 2.46 -6.53 36.25
C SER A 237 3.62 -6.50 37.24
N PRO A 238 3.52 -5.74 38.34
CA PRO A 238 4.45 -5.88 39.44
C PRO A 238 4.06 -7.07 40.30
N GLY A 239 5.02 -7.95 40.59
CA GLY A 239 5.01 -8.87 41.71
C GLY A 239 5.91 -8.32 42.80
#